data_05c19154d9ae71b7c44ed105aa5356c2
#
_entry.id   05c19154d9ae71b7c44ed105aa5356c2
#
_cell.length_a   1.000
_cell.length_b   1.000
_cell.length_c   1.000
_cell.angle_alpha   90.00
_cell.angle_beta   90.00
_cell.angle_gamma   90.00
#
_symmetry.space_group_name_H-M   'P 1'
#
loop_
_entity.id
_entity.type
_entity.pdbx_description
1 polymer ?
#
loop_
_entity_poly.entity_id
_entity_poly.type
_entity_poly.pdbx_seq_one_letter_code
_entity_poly.pdbx_strand_id
1 'polypeptide(L)'
;AKVKKSEYAWVAKTLNNQEFALFSKQPLAEQRHAIDVALEIYNQQNLVKSLYGIDQYNNLLKAALLHDCGKSLIKYRLRHRVIIVLTRYLPEKYKNNLIKHRTALGRILLLDNLHPKWGRHLAAKAGANIDIQKLILNHHNPSNQVEQLLAKYDNKH
;
A
#
# COMPACT_ATOMS: atom_id res chain seq x y z
N ALA A 1 16.02 -3.34 4.88
CA ALA A 1 16.98 -3.93 3.93
C ALA A 1 16.96 -3.13 2.62
N LYS A 2 18.07 -3.09 1.88
CA LYS A 2 18.10 -2.45 0.55
C LYS A 2 17.37 -3.30 -0.47
N VAL A 3 16.68 -2.68 -1.43
CA VAL A 3 16.10 -3.35 -2.59
C VAL A 3 17.22 -3.81 -3.53
N LYS A 4 17.20 -5.07 -3.96
CA LYS A 4 18.20 -5.65 -4.86
C LYS A 4 17.91 -5.25 -6.32
N LYS A 5 18.95 -5.21 -7.17
CA LYS A 5 18.79 -4.92 -8.62
C LYS A 5 17.83 -5.91 -9.31
N SER A 6 17.89 -7.18 -8.94
CA SER A 6 16.99 -8.23 -9.48
C SER A 6 15.53 -7.99 -9.10
N GLU A 7 15.26 -7.49 -7.89
CA GLU A 7 13.92 -7.15 -7.44
C GLU A 7 13.37 -5.93 -8.20
N TYR A 8 14.20 -4.91 -8.41
CA TYR A 8 13.81 -3.77 -9.27
C TYR A 8 13.49 -4.20 -10.71
N ALA A 9 14.29 -5.10 -11.28
CA ALA A 9 14.05 -5.63 -12.62
C ALA A 9 12.73 -6.43 -12.67
N TRP A 10 12.41 -7.19 -11.62
CA TRP A 10 11.15 -7.91 -11.50
C TRP A 10 9.95 -6.95 -11.37
N VAL A 11 10.05 -5.92 -10.54
CA VAL A 11 9.02 -4.88 -10.41
C VAL A 11 8.78 -4.18 -11.75
N ALA A 12 9.85 -3.82 -12.48
CA ALA A 12 9.75 -3.17 -13.78
C ALA A 12 9.08 -4.05 -14.86
N LYS A 13 9.17 -5.38 -14.73
CA LYS A 13 8.44 -6.32 -15.60
C LYS A 13 6.98 -6.51 -15.18
N THR A 14 6.68 -6.32 -13.92
CA THR A 14 5.33 -6.50 -13.37
C THR A 14 4.43 -5.27 -13.58
N LEU A 15 5.00 -4.08 -13.49
CA LEU A 15 4.33 -2.81 -13.63
C LEU A 15 4.49 -2.24 -15.05
N ASN A 16 3.54 -1.43 -15.51
CA ASN A 16 3.76 -0.60 -16.69
C ASN A 16 4.72 0.57 -16.37
N ASN A 17 5.18 1.29 -17.38
CA ASN A 17 6.16 2.37 -17.20
C ASN A 17 5.69 3.46 -16.24
N GLN A 18 4.41 3.83 -16.27
CA GLN A 18 3.86 4.88 -15.39
C GLN A 18 3.66 4.36 -13.96
N GLU A 19 3.19 3.12 -13.81
CA GLU A 19 3.08 2.44 -12.52
C GLU A 19 4.47 2.27 -11.88
N PHE A 20 5.49 1.89 -12.67
CA PHE A 20 6.87 1.78 -12.19
C PHE A 20 7.46 3.12 -11.78
N ALA A 21 7.20 4.19 -12.52
CA ALA A 21 7.58 5.54 -12.14
C ALA A 21 6.91 5.97 -10.83
N LEU A 22 5.64 5.59 -10.61
CA LEU A 22 4.93 5.83 -9.35
C LEU A 22 5.54 5.03 -8.20
N PHE A 23 5.81 3.74 -8.40
CA PHE A 23 6.50 2.89 -7.42
C PHE A 23 7.85 3.49 -7.01
N SER A 24 8.64 3.96 -7.97
CA SER A 24 9.99 4.50 -7.74
C SER A 24 9.99 5.82 -6.95
N LYS A 25 8.88 6.55 -6.90
CA LYS A 25 8.71 7.75 -6.07
C LYS A 25 8.46 7.46 -4.60
N GLN A 26 8.12 6.23 -4.25
CA GLN A 26 7.94 5.85 -2.86
C GLN A 26 9.26 5.94 -2.09
N PRO A 27 9.25 6.26 -0.78
CA PRO A 27 10.43 6.15 0.06
C PRO A 27 11.02 4.73 0.01
N LEU A 28 12.34 4.57 0.08
CA LEU A 28 13.01 3.26 -0.03
C LEU A 28 12.46 2.20 0.95
N ALA A 29 12.05 2.62 2.14
CA ALA A 29 11.45 1.71 3.11
C ALA A 29 10.06 1.21 2.67
N GLU A 30 9.26 2.08 2.02
CA GLU A 30 7.97 1.67 1.45
C GLU A 30 8.15 0.78 0.21
N GLN A 31 9.16 1.08 -0.64
CA GLN A 31 9.50 0.20 -1.75
C GLN A 31 9.89 -1.20 -1.26
N ARG A 32 10.70 -1.30 -0.19
CA ARG A 32 11.08 -2.59 0.40
C ARG A 32 9.86 -3.33 0.92
N HIS A 33 9.01 -2.65 1.72
CA HIS A 33 7.78 -3.21 2.24
C HIS A 33 6.85 -3.71 1.11
N ALA A 34 6.59 -2.87 0.10
CA ALA A 34 5.75 -3.24 -1.04
C ALA A 34 6.27 -4.47 -1.80
N ILE A 35 7.59 -4.59 -1.95
CA ILE A 35 8.21 -5.77 -2.56
C ILE A 35 8.03 -7.01 -1.67
N ASP A 36 8.19 -6.89 -0.35
CA ASP A 36 8.02 -8.02 0.57
C ASP A 36 6.59 -8.56 0.53
N VAL A 37 5.60 -7.67 0.55
CA VAL A 37 4.17 -8.03 0.37
C VAL A 37 3.93 -8.70 -0.98
N ALA A 38 4.46 -8.13 -2.07
CA ALA A 38 4.28 -8.69 -3.40
C ALA A 38 4.97 -10.05 -3.59
N LEU A 39 6.12 -10.28 -2.97
CA LEU A 39 6.81 -11.57 -2.98
C LEU A 39 6.03 -12.67 -2.25
N GLU A 40 5.33 -12.35 -1.16
CA GLU A 40 4.43 -13.30 -0.49
C GLU A 40 3.30 -13.76 -1.44
N ILE A 41 2.69 -12.83 -2.16
CA ILE A 41 1.67 -13.13 -3.17
C ILE A 41 2.26 -13.98 -4.30
N TYR A 42 3.45 -13.62 -4.77
CA TYR A 42 4.16 -14.37 -5.81
C TYR A 42 4.47 -15.80 -5.38
N ASN A 43 4.93 -16.00 -4.15
CA ASN A 43 5.21 -17.34 -3.60
C ASN A 43 3.94 -18.20 -3.49
N GLN A 44 2.76 -17.57 -3.35
CA GLN A 44 1.46 -18.25 -3.32
C GLN A 44 0.72 -18.24 -4.66
N GLN A 45 1.43 -17.95 -5.77
CA GLN A 45 0.80 -17.69 -7.07
C GLN A 45 -0.10 -18.83 -7.58
N ASN A 46 0.28 -20.09 -7.36
CA ASN A 46 -0.52 -21.23 -7.81
C ASN A 46 -1.86 -21.29 -7.09
N LEU A 47 -1.87 -21.08 -5.78
CA LEU A 47 -3.08 -21.05 -4.97
C LEU A 47 -3.96 -19.83 -5.33
N VAL A 48 -3.36 -18.63 -5.42
CA VAL A 48 -4.10 -17.40 -5.73
C VAL A 48 -4.72 -17.47 -7.13
N LYS A 49 -3.98 -17.95 -8.13
CA LYS A 49 -4.49 -18.15 -9.50
C LYS A 49 -5.60 -19.19 -9.56
N SER A 50 -5.50 -20.26 -8.79
CA SER A 50 -6.54 -21.30 -8.71
C SER A 50 -7.83 -20.80 -8.09
N LEU A 51 -7.74 -19.96 -7.04
CA LEU A 51 -8.91 -19.45 -6.31
C LEU A 51 -9.59 -18.26 -7.00
N TYR A 52 -8.80 -17.35 -7.58
CA TYR A 52 -9.28 -16.05 -8.04
C TYR A 52 -9.04 -15.76 -9.54
N GLY A 53 -8.31 -16.65 -10.23
CA GLY A 53 -7.95 -16.45 -11.63
C GLY A 53 -6.67 -15.61 -11.82
N ILE A 54 -6.14 -15.67 -13.05
CA ILE A 54 -4.87 -15.01 -13.40
C ILE A 54 -4.99 -13.48 -13.39
N ASP A 55 -6.12 -12.92 -13.79
CA ASP A 55 -6.32 -11.47 -13.83
C ASP A 55 -6.35 -10.88 -12.42
N GLN A 56 -7.05 -11.53 -11.49
CA GLN A 56 -7.06 -11.11 -10.09
C GLN A 56 -5.70 -11.27 -9.42
N TYR A 57 -4.97 -12.35 -9.74
CA TYR A 57 -3.59 -12.49 -9.27
C TYR A 57 -2.70 -11.33 -9.76
N ASN A 58 -2.78 -10.96 -11.04
CA ASN A 58 -1.99 -9.86 -11.59
C ASN A 58 -2.39 -8.51 -10.96
N ASN A 59 -3.68 -8.27 -10.77
CA ASN A 59 -4.20 -7.08 -10.10
C ASN A 59 -3.71 -7.00 -8.63
N LEU A 60 -3.77 -8.11 -7.91
CA LEU A 60 -3.32 -8.21 -6.52
C LEU A 60 -1.82 -7.94 -6.40
N LEU A 61 -1.00 -8.50 -7.32
CA LEU A 61 0.44 -8.29 -7.33
C LEU A 61 0.80 -6.82 -7.58
N LYS A 62 0.14 -6.19 -8.56
CA LYS A 62 0.32 -4.75 -8.84
C LYS A 62 -0.16 -3.88 -7.68
N ALA A 63 -1.30 -4.21 -7.10
CA ALA A 63 -1.82 -3.50 -5.93
C ALA A 63 -0.86 -3.60 -4.75
N ALA A 64 -0.26 -4.76 -4.50
CA ALA A 64 0.76 -4.93 -3.45
C ALA A 64 1.97 -4.01 -3.63
N LEU A 65 2.42 -3.82 -4.88
CA LEU A 65 3.53 -2.92 -5.18
C LEU A 65 3.17 -1.42 -5.03
N LEU A 66 1.88 -1.09 -5.13
CA LEU A 66 1.41 0.30 -5.20
C LEU A 66 0.52 0.74 -4.02
N HIS A 67 0.12 -0.15 -3.09
CA HIS A 67 -0.89 0.15 -2.07
C HIS A 67 -0.53 1.39 -1.23
N ASP A 68 0.74 1.57 -0.97
CA ASP A 68 1.29 2.66 -0.16
C ASP A 68 1.81 3.86 -0.99
N CYS A 69 1.61 3.88 -2.30
CA CYS A 69 2.12 4.95 -3.17
C CYS A 69 1.60 6.35 -2.80
N GLY A 70 0.43 6.45 -2.14
CA GLY A 70 -0.10 7.69 -1.62
C GLY A 70 0.78 8.33 -0.54
N LYS A 71 1.58 7.54 0.16
CA LYS A 71 2.57 8.03 1.15
C LYS A 71 3.70 8.83 0.51
N SER A 72 3.93 8.71 -0.81
CA SER A 72 4.92 9.53 -1.53
C SER A 72 4.58 11.03 -1.51
N LEU A 73 3.32 11.38 -1.33
CA LEU A 73 2.86 12.76 -1.19
C LEU A 73 3.13 13.36 0.19
N ILE A 74 3.55 12.52 1.15
CA ILE A 74 3.74 12.91 2.53
C ILE A 74 5.22 12.80 2.88
N LYS A 75 5.82 13.90 3.35
CA LYS A 75 7.19 13.89 3.87
C LYS A 75 7.21 13.25 5.28
N TYR A 76 7.04 11.93 5.34
CA TYR A 76 7.18 11.21 6.61
C TYR A 76 8.64 11.25 7.08
N ARG A 77 8.84 11.74 8.33
CA ARG A 77 10.07 11.51 9.07
C ARG A 77 9.90 10.21 9.90
N LEU A 78 11.01 9.57 10.22
CA LEU A 78 10.99 8.33 11.04
C LEU A 78 10.13 8.45 12.32
N ARG A 79 10.22 9.60 13.00
CA ARG A 79 9.39 9.92 14.17
C ARG A 79 7.88 9.85 13.91
N HIS A 80 7.42 10.20 12.70
CA HIS A 80 6.00 10.14 12.34
C HIS A 80 5.52 8.69 12.25
N ARG A 81 6.35 7.78 11.74
CA ARG A 81 6.04 6.34 11.69
C ARG A 81 5.91 5.74 13.09
N VAL A 82 6.83 6.08 13.99
CA VAL A 82 6.77 5.64 15.40
C VAL A 82 5.47 6.11 16.04
N ILE A 83 5.10 7.37 15.83
CA ILE A 83 3.86 7.95 16.33
C ILE A 83 2.64 7.19 15.79
N ILE A 84 2.57 6.92 14.48
CA ILE A 84 1.46 6.19 13.86
C ILE A 84 1.32 4.80 14.48
N VAL A 85 2.43 4.07 14.64
CA VAL A 85 2.41 2.75 15.27
C VAL A 85 1.89 2.81 16.71
N LEU A 86 2.37 3.77 17.50
CA LEU A 86 1.91 3.95 18.87
C LEU A 86 0.43 4.32 18.97
N THR A 87 -0.07 5.11 18.01
CA THR A 87 -1.48 5.52 18.00
C THR A 87 -2.44 4.42 17.52
N ARG A 88 -1.95 3.33 16.94
CA ARG A 88 -2.80 2.15 16.61
C ARG A 88 -3.52 1.59 17.83
N TYR A 89 -2.91 1.71 19.00
CA TYR A 89 -3.47 1.24 20.28
C TYR A 89 -4.44 2.23 20.92
N LEU A 90 -4.59 3.46 20.41
CA LEU A 90 -5.53 4.43 20.92
C LEU A 90 -6.96 4.12 20.43
N PRO A 91 -7.98 4.24 21.31
CA PRO A 91 -9.37 4.15 20.88
C PRO A 91 -9.71 5.19 19.81
N GLU A 92 -10.57 4.82 18.83
CA GLU A 92 -10.95 5.67 17.70
C GLU A 92 -11.51 7.04 18.14
N LYS A 93 -12.23 7.09 19.25
CA LYS A 93 -12.74 8.34 19.82
C LYS A 93 -11.63 9.36 20.09
N TYR A 94 -10.50 8.91 20.63
CA TYR A 94 -9.35 9.79 20.90
C TYR A 94 -8.64 10.22 19.61
N LYS A 95 -8.47 9.30 18.65
CA LYS A 95 -7.90 9.63 17.33
C LYS A 95 -8.73 10.68 16.62
N ASN A 96 -10.05 10.51 16.57
CA ASN A 96 -10.97 11.45 15.95
C ASN A 96 -10.95 12.82 16.65
N ASN A 97 -10.82 12.85 17.96
CA ASN A 97 -10.69 14.10 18.71
C ASN A 97 -9.39 14.84 18.38
N LEU A 98 -8.26 14.13 18.30
CA LEU A 98 -6.97 14.69 17.90
C LEU A 98 -7.01 15.28 16.49
N ILE A 99 -7.68 14.60 15.54
CA ILE A 99 -7.88 15.07 14.17
C ILE A 99 -8.78 16.31 14.16
N LYS A 100 -9.91 16.28 14.87
CA LYS A 100 -10.87 17.38 14.95
C LYS A 100 -10.22 18.67 15.47
N HIS A 101 -9.39 18.59 16.48
CA HIS A 101 -8.71 19.75 17.05
C HIS A 101 -7.42 20.15 16.31
N ARG A 102 -7.15 19.57 15.15
CA ARG A 102 -6.00 19.88 14.27
C ARG A 102 -4.66 19.89 15.00
N THR A 103 -4.49 19.03 16.00
CA THR A 103 -3.21 18.86 16.68
C THR A 103 -2.13 18.39 15.71
N ALA A 104 -0.84 18.54 16.05
CA ALA A 104 0.26 18.00 15.22
C ALA A 104 0.13 16.49 15.01
N LEU A 105 -0.25 15.76 16.08
CA LEU A 105 -0.53 14.33 16.03
C LEU A 105 -1.75 14.00 15.16
N GLY A 106 -2.83 14.77 15.31
CA GLY A 106 -4.05 14.63 14.51
C GLY A 106 -3.81 14.84 13.01
N ARG A 107 -2.91 15.75 12.62
CA ARG A 107 -2.52 15.94 11.21
C ARG A 107 -1.80 14.70 10.66
N ILE A 108 -0.89 14.10 11.43
CA ILE A 108 -0.19 12.87 11.03
C ILE A 108 -1.19 11.73 10.82
N LEU A 109 -2.14 11.56 11.75
CA LEU A 109 -3.20 10.55 11.66
C LEU A 109 -4.12 10.79 10.46
N LEU A 110 -4.48 12.05 10.20
CA LEU A 110 -5.30 12.41 9.04
C LEU A 110 -4.60 12.06 7.72
N LEU A 111 -3.30 12.38 7.61
CA LEU A 111 -2.51 12.06 6.42
C LEU A 111 -2.38 10.55 6.23
N ASP A 112 -2.20 9.80 7.32
CA ASP A 112 -2.17 8.33 7.29
C ASP A 112 -3.51 7.76 6.82
N ASN A 113 -4.62 8.30 7.28
CA ASN A 113 -5.96 7.89 6.84
C ASN A 113 -6.27 8.26 5.37
N LEU A 114 -5.62 9.26 4.82
CA LEU A 114 -5.88 9.74 3.45
C LEU A 114 -5.00 9.06 2.39
N HIS A 115 -3.87 8.45 2.76
CA HIS A 115 -2.96 7.89 1.76
C HIS A 115 -3.59 6.82 0.86
N PRO A 116 -4.56 5.96 1.29
CA PRO A 116 -5.20 5.02 0.37
C PRO A 116 -6.00 5.73 -0.73
N LYS A 117 -6.69 6.81 -0.40
CA LYS A 117 -7.45 7.63 -1.38
C LYS A 117 -6.52 8.30 -2.38
N TRP A 118 -5.40 8.85 -1.91
CA TRP A 118 -4.38 9.44 -2.77
C TRP A 118 -3.67 8.38 -3.61
N GLY A 119 -3.36 7.23 -3.03
CA GLY A 119 -2.78 6.09 -3.73
C GLY A 119 -3.66 5.63 -4.88
N ARG A 120 -4.96 5.45 -4.64
CA ARG A 120 -5.93 5.16 -5.69
C ARG A 120 -5.88 6.18 -6.83
N HIS A 121 -5.89 7.47 -6.51
CA HIS A 121 -5.86 8.54 -7.51
C HIS A 121 -4.56 8.55 -8.32
N LEU A 122 -3.42 8.36 -7.67
CA LEU A 122 -2.12 8.27 -8.33
C LEU A 122 -2.04 7.02 -9.23
N ALA A 123 -2.52 5.86 -8.76
CA ALA A 123 -2.57 4.64 -9.54
C ALA A 123 -3.49 4.77 -10.75
N ALA A 124 -4.66 5.40 -10.61
CA ALA A 124 -5.54 5.70 -11.73
C ALA A 124 -4.86 6.55 -12.81
N LYS A 125 -4.13 7.60 -12.41
CA LYS A 125 -3.33 8.43 -13.33
C LYS A 125 -2.19 7.65 -14.00
N ALA A 126 -1.67 6.62 -13.35
CA ALA A 126 -0.65 5.74 -13.89
C ALA A 126 -1.22 4.61 -14.79
N GLY A 127 -2.53 4.61 -15.04
CA GLY A 127 -3.20 3.65 -15.91
C GLY A 127 -3.61 2.34 -15.23
N ALA A 128 -3.58 2.26 -13.90
CA ALA A 128 -4.08 1.10 -13.16
C ALA A 128 -5.59 0.93 -13.39
N ASN A 129 -6.03 -0.32 -13.62
CA ASN A 129 -7.45 -0.64 -13.79
C ASN A 129 -8.23 -0.45 -12.49
N ILE A 130 -9.57 -0.52 -12.59
CA ILE A 130 -10.46 -0.24 -11.47
C ILE A 130 -10.30 -1.23 -10.30
N ASP A 131 -9.94 -2.48 -10.56
CA ASP A 131 -9.75 -3.49 -9.52
C ASP A 131 -8.48 -3.20 -8.71
N ILE A 132 -7.38 -2.82 -9.37
CA ILE A 132 -6.14 -2.37 -8.68
C ILE A 132 -6.45 -1.13 -7.84
N GLN A 133 -7.20 -0.18 -8.38
CA GLN A 133 -7.60 1.03 -7.65
C GLN A 133 -8.42 0.72 -6.39
N LYS A 134 -9.36 -0.24 -6.47
CA LYS A 134 -10.16 -0.68 -5.31
C LYS A 134 -9.31 -1.38 -4.26
N LEU A 135 -8.40 -2.26 -4.68
CA LEU A 135 -7.46 -2.92 -3.78
C LEU A 135 -6.61 -1.90 -3.01
N ILE A 136 -6.07 -0.88 -3.69
CA ILE A 136 -5.31 0.20 -3.06
C ILE A 136 -6.18 1.00 -2.09
N LEU A 137 -7.41 1.34 -2.48
CA LEU A 137 -8.30 2.13 -1.64
C LEU A 137 -8.68 1.41 -0.33
N ASN A 138 -8.92 0.09 -0.42
CA ASN A 138 -9.53 -0.70 0.64
C ASN A 138 -8.52 -1.52 1.47
N HIS A 139 -7.20 -1.38 1.23
CA HIS A 139 -6.21 -2.23 1.90
C HIS A 139 -6.24 -2.14 3.44
N HIS A 140 -6.70 -1.01 4.01
CA HIS A 140 -6.91 -0.86 5.46
C HIS A 140 -8.29 -1.30 5.94
N ASN A 141 -9.31 -1.35 5.04
CA ASN A 141 -10.68 -1.73 5.34
C ASN A 141 -11.21 -2.69 4.28
N PRO A 142 -10.69 -3.93 4.22
CA PRO A 142 -11.04 -4.88 3.19
C PRO A 142 -12.49 -5.33 3.28
N SER A 143 -13.21 -5.35 2.16
CA SER A 143 -14.62 -5.72 2.04
C SER A 143 -14.84 -7.10 1.39
N ASN A 144 -13.86 -7.63 0.69
CA ASN A 144 -13.93 -8.92 0.00
C ASN A 144 -12.67 -9.76 0.23
N GLN A 145 -12.69 -11.02 -0.21
CA GLN A 145 -11.62 -12.00 0.04
C GLN A 145 -10.27 -11.58 -0.57
N VAL A 146 -10.26 -10.97 -1.75
CA VAL A 146 -9.01 -10.55 -2.41
C VAL A 146 -8.41 -9.35 -1.69
N GLU A 147 -9.22 -8.40 -1.24
CA GLU A 147 -8.80 -7.27 -0.41
C GLU A 147 -8.27 -7.75 0.95
N GLN A 148 -8.95 -8.74 1.57
CA GLN A 148 -8.51 -9.38 2.82
C GLN A 148 -7.15 -10.08 2.65
N LEU A 149 -6.90 -10.67 1.49
CA LEU A 149 -5.62 -11.31 1.21
C LEU A 149 -4.49 -10.28 1.14
N LEU A 150 -4.71 -9.14 0.46
CA LEU A 150 -3.75 -8.03 0.45
C LEU A 150 -3.48 -7.51 1.86
N ALA A 151 -4.54 -7.20 2.62
CA ALA A 151 -4.42 -6.72 4.00
C ALA A 151 -3.70 -7.72 4.92
N LYS A 152 -3.92 -9.04 4.74
CA LYS A 152 -3.22 -10.08 5.49
C LYS A 152 -1.72 -10.04 5.27
N TYR A 153 -1.26 -9.89 4.03
CA TYR A 153 0.16 -9.87 3.71
C TYR A 153 0.81 -8.53 4.07
N ASP A 154 0.08 -7.42 3.92
CA ASP A 154 0.51 -6.09 4.37
C ASP A 154 0.76 -6.07 5.90
N ASN A 155 -0.15 -6.62 6.69
CA ASN A 155 -0.03 -6.68 8.15
C ASN A 155 1.07 -7.65 8.66
N LYS A 156 1.57 -8.54 7.81
CA LYS A 156 2.64 -9.48 8.15
C LYS A 156 4.03 -8.83 8.10
N HIS A 157 4.19 -7.80 7.28
CA HIS A 157 5.44 -7.09 7.00
C HIS A 157 5.43 -5.66 7.52
#